data_9063fd52981ef21c2f409616eb92bf58
#
_entry.id   9063fd52981ef21c2f409616eb92bf58
#
_cell.length_a   1.000
_cell.length_b   1.000
_cell.length_c   1.000
_cell.angle_alpha   90.00
_cell.angle_beta   90.00
_cell.angle_gamma   90.00
#
_symmetry.space_group_name_H-M   'P 1'
#
loop_
_entity.id
_entity.type
_entity.pdbx_description
1 polymer ?
#
loop_
_entity_poly.entity_id
_entity_poly.type
_entity_poly.pdbx_seq_one_letter_code
_entity_poly.pdbx_strand_id
1 'polypeptide(L)'
;MSFEDSEKTSRVTLQQHYNFVMNQAVSITYDLWHIIFMKILLIEDNQRTQEWVTQGLSEAGYVIDAVSDGRDGLYLALKDDYALIILDIMLPGMDGWQILQTLRTAKQTPVICLTARDSVDDRVRGLDSGANDYLVKPFSFSCLLYTSPSPR
;
A
#
# COMPACT_ATOMS: atom_id res chain seq x y z
N MET A 1 -15.43 -6.88 -18.03
CA MET A 1 -15.54 -5.72 -17.15
C MET A 1 -14.88 -4.53 -17.82
N SER A 2 -15.59 -3.42 -18.00
CA SER A 2 -15.01 -2.24 -18.64
C SER A 2 -14.02 -1.55 -17.70
N PHE A 3 -13.12 -0.72 -18.28
CA PHE A 3 -12.18 0.07 -17.51
C PHE A 3 -12.88 1.01 -16.52
N GLU A 4 -14.03 1.57 -16.92
CA GLU A 4 -14.86 2.42 -16.08
C GLU A 4 -15.48 1.68 -14.88
N ASP A 5 -15.88 0.42 -15.05
CA ASP A 5 -16.44 -0.37 -13.95
C ASP A 5 -15.36 -0.73 -12.92
N SER A 6 -14.16 -1.01 -13.39
CA SER A 6 -13.00 -1.23 -12.52
C SER A 6 -12.66 0.02 -11.70
N GLU A 7 -12.73 1.19 -12.31
CA GLU A 7 -12.51 2.47 -11.62
C GLU A 7 -13.55 2.74 -10.54
N LYS A 8 -14.82 2.52 -10.82
CA LYS A 8 -15.91 2.73 -9.85
C LYS A 8 -15.77 1.82 -8.64
N THR A 9 -15.49 0.54 -8.87
CA THR A 9 -15.31 -0.44 -7.78
C THR A 9 -14.12 -0.06 -6.90
N SER A 10 -13.03 0.37 -7.52
CA SER A 10 -11.84 0.79 -6.79
C SER A 10 -12.06 2.05 -5.94
N ARG A 11 -12.86 3.01 -6.45
CA ARG A 11 -13.23 4.23 -5.69
C ARG A 11 -13.95 3.92 -4.39
N VAL A 12 -14.91 3.00 -4.46
CA VAL A 12 -15.68 2.59 -3.28
C VAL A 12 -14.76 1.98 -2.23
N THR A 13 -13.86 1.11 -2.63
CA THR A 13 -12.90 0.46 -1.73
C THR A 13 -11.99 1.47 -1.04
N LEU A 14 -11.46 2.44 -1.78
CA LEU A 14 -10.62 3.50 -1.23
C LEU A 14 -11.35 4.36 -0.21
N GLN A 15 -12.55 4.78 -0.54
CA GLN A 15 -13.34 5.63 0.34
C GLN A 15 -13.73 4.88 1.62
N GLN A 16 -14.06 3.60 1.51
CA GLN A 16 -14.34 2.78 2.68
C GLN A 16 -13.12 2.64 3.58
N HIS A 17 -11.95 2.40 2.99
CA HIS A 17 -10.71 2.29 3.75
C HIS A 17 -10.36 3.61 4.45
N TYR A 18 -10.46 4.71 3.74
CA TYR A 18 -10.27 6.05 4.31
C TYR A 18 -11.21 6.34 5.46
N ASN A 19 -12.50 6.07 5.28
CA ASN A 19 -13.49 6.29 6.32
C ASN A 19 -13.24 5.42 7.55
N PHE A 20 -12.87 4.15 7.36
CA PHE A 20 -12.51 3.25 8.45
C PHE A 20 -11.33 3.80 9.26
N VAL A 21 -10.25 4.20 8.58
CA VAL A 21 -9.07 4.76 9.22
C VAL A 21 -9.39 6.07 9.95
N MET A 22 -10.16 6.95 9.32
CA MET A 22 -10.55 8.23 9.92
C MET A 22 -11.45 8.06 11.14
N ASN A 23 -12.38 7.09 11.14
CA ASN A 23 -13.20 6.79 12.29
C ASN A 23 -12.41 6.30 13.50
N GLN A 24 -11.28 5.64 13.26
CA GLN A 24 -10.37 5.21 14.33
C GLN A 24 -9.52 6.37 14.86
N ALA A 25 -9.37 7.42 14.07
CA ALA A 25 -8.48 8.55 14.32
C ALA A 25 -9.10 9.74 15.04
N VAL A 26 -10.39 9.71 15.31
CA VAL A 26 -11.19 10.88 15.81
C VAL A 26 -10.69 11.46 17.14
N SER A 27 -9.81 10.80 17.87
CA SER A 27 -9.31 11.25 19.17
C SER A 27 -7.99 12.03 19.13
N ILE A 28 -7.38 12.23 17.95
CA ILE A 28 -6.06 12.86 17.80
C ILE A 28 -6.18 14.16 17.02
N THR A 29 -5.32 15.15 17.34
CA THR A 29 -5.31 16.45 16.68
C THR A 29 -5.23 16.31 15.15
N TYR A 30 -6.18 16.91 14.47
CA TYR A 30 -6.43 16.79 13.03
C TYR A 30 -5.19 16.99 12.14
N ASP A 31 -4.32 17.95 12.49
CA ASP A 31 -3.15 18.29 11.68
C ASP A 31 -2.07 17.20 11.69
N LEU A 32 -1.83 16.57 12.83
CA LEU A 32 -0.84 15.51 12.97
C LEU A 32 -1.25 14.26 12.18
N TRP A 33 -2.53 13.91 12.25
CA TRP A 33 -3.10 12.80 11.52
C TRP A 33 -3.06 13.03 10.01
N HIS A 34 -3.32 14.24 9.57
CA HIS A 34 -3.30 14.57 8.14
C HIS A 34 -1.91 14.35 7.53
N ILE A 35 -0.85 14.72 8.24
CA ILE A 35 0.53 14.47 7.81
C ILE A 35 0.85 12.97 7.76
N ILE A 36 0.47 12.21 8.78
CA ILE A 36 0.71 10.76 8.85
C ILE A 36 -0.06 10.03 7.74
N PHE A 37 -1.33 10.36 7.51
CA PHE A 37 -2.17 9.71 6.51
C PHE A 37 -1.82 10.06 5.07
N MET A 38 -0.95 11.04 4.83
CA MET A 38 -0.45 11.36 3.50
C MET A 38 0.86 10.65 3.16
N LYS A 39 1.48 9.96 4.10
CA LYS A 39 2.78 9.32 3.91
C LYS A 39 2.63 7.85 3.57
N ILE A 40 3.17 7.47 2.42
CA ILE A 40 3.12 6.10 1.89
C ILE A 40 4.54 5.57 1.71
N LEU A 41 4.77 4.33 2.15
CA LEU A 41 6.01 3.61 1.88
C LEU A 41 5.80 2.68 0.68
N LEU A 42 6.66 2.81 -0.32
CA LEU A 42 6.69 1.93 -1.49
C LEU A 42 7.96 1.08 -1.45
N ILE A 43 7.79 -0.23 -1.39
CA ILE A 43 8.89 -1.20 -1.43
C ILE A 43 8.79 -1.96 -2.75
N GLU A 44 9.59 -1.57 -3.73
CA GLU A 44 9.54 -2.05 -5.11
C GLU A 44 10.94 -1.94 -5.72
N ASP A 45 11.48 -3.03 -6.24
CA ASP A 45 12.82 -3.04 -6.84
C ASP A 45 12.86 -2.59 -8.31
N ASN A 46 11.74 -2.71 -9.03
CA ASN A 46 11.65 -2.25 -10.41
C ASN A 46 11.58 -0.73 -10.46
N GLN A 47 12.63 -0.10 -11.00
CA GLN A 47 12.73 1.35 -11.04
C GLN A 47 11.60 2.02 -11.84
N ARG A 48 11.19 1.45 -12.95
CA ARG A 48 10.08 1.99 -13.75
C ARG A 48 8.76 2.00 -12.99
N THR A 49 8.45 0.90 -12.32
CA THR A 49 7.25 0.79 -11.50
C THR A 49 7.32 1.78 -10.34
N GLN A 50 8.47 1.88 -9.69
CA GLN A 50 8.71 2.80 -8.58
C GLN A 50 8.49 4.25 -8.99
N GLU A 51 9.08 4.68 -10.12
CA GLU A 51 8.91 6.04 -10.65
C GLU A 51 7.47 6.34 -11.03
N TRP A 52 6.82 5.41 -11.70
CA TRP A 52 5.45 5.56 -12.15
C TRP A 52 4.47 5.67 -10.97
N VAL A 53 4.59 4.80 -9.99
CA VAL A 53 3.75 4.83 -8.78
C VAL A 53 4.03 6.09 -7.96
N THR A 54 5.28 6.44 -7.76
CA THR A 54 5.68 7.63 -7.01
C THR A 54 5.15 8.90 -7.64
N GLN A 55 5.30 9.04 -8.95
CA GLN A 55 4.79 10.21 -9.68
C GLN A 55 3.28 10.34 -9.54
N GLY A 56 2.54 9.28 -9.79
CA GLY A 56 1.10 9.33 -9.77
C GLY A 56 0.52 9.56 -8.37
N LEU A 57 1.07 8.94 -7.33
CA LEU A 57 0.64 9.17 -5.97
C LEU A 57 1.04 10.56 -5.47
N SER A 58 2.21 11.08 -5.87
CA SER A 58 2.63 12.44 -5.54
C SER A 58 1.71 13.48 -6.16
N GLU A 59 1.29 13.27 -7.40
CA GLU A 59 0.30 14.13 -8.08
C GLU A 59 -1.06 14.11 -7.38
N ALA A 60 -1.40 13.00 -6.72
CA ALA A 60 -2.62 12.87 -5.93
C ALA A 60 -2.51 13.47 -4.53
N GLY A 61 -1.36 14.02 -4.14
CA GLY A 61 -1.14 14.70 -2.87
C GLY A 61 -0.49 13.87 -1.77
N TYR A 62 -0.04 12.65 -2.08
CA TYR A 62 0.67 11.82 -1.11
C TYR A 62 2.17 12.11 -1.07
N VAL A 63 2.78 11.87 0.08
CA VAL A 63 4.24 11.88 0.26
C VAL A 63 4.74 10.45 0.21
N ILE A 64 5.65 10.17 -0.72
CA ILE A 64 6.12 8.81 -0.99
C ILE A 64 7.58 8.65 -0.57
N ASP A 65 7.82 7.67 0.30
CA ASP A 65 9.16 7.13 0.53
C ASP A 65 9.28 5.85 -0.31
N ALA A 66 10.17 5.84 -1.28
CA ALA A 66 10.37 4.71 -2.17
C ALA A 66 11.73 4.07 -1.92
N VAL A 67 11.73 2.76 -1.73
CA VAL A 67 12.94 1.96 -1.51
C VAL A 67 12.91 0.72 -2.39
N SER A 68 14.10 0.30 -2.82
CA SER A 68 14.27 -0.85 -3.72
C SER A 68 14.62 -2.14 -2.97
N ASP A 69 15.16 -2.03 -1.78
CA ASP A 69 15.61 -3.16 -0.97
C ASP A 69 14.58 -3.50 0.11
N GLY A 70 14.28 -4.79 0.25
CA GLY A 70 13.28 -5.26 1.22
C GLY A 70 13.68 -5.02 2.67
N ARG A 71 14.97 -5.08 2.99
CA ARG A 71 15.46 -4.83 4.36
C ARG A 71 15.34 -3.36 4.74
N ASP A 72 15.70 -2.47 3.81
CA ASP A 72 15.54 -1.03 3.99
C ASP A 72 14.05 -0.68 4.14
N GLY A 73 13.21 -1.31 3.34
CA GLY A 73 11.76 -1.15 3.43
C GLY A 73 11.20 -1.60 4.77
N LEU A 74 11.59 -2.77 5.25
CA LEU A 74 11.16 -3.26 6.55
C LEU A 74 11.64 -2.35 7.69
N TYR A 75 12.88 -1.88 7.62
CA TYR A 75 13.42 -0.95 8.62
C TYR A 75 12.59 0.33 8.69
N LEU A 76 12.28 0.94 7.55
CA LEU A 76 11.45 2.15 7.51
C LEU A 76 10.02 1.87 7.98
N ALA A 77 9.44 0.74 7.57
CA ALA A 77 8.09 0.36 7.99
C ALA A 77 7.96 0.20 9.51
N LEU A 78 9.00 -0.31 10.16
CA LEU A 78 9.03 -0.48 11.61
C LEU A 78 9.35 0.82 12.35
N LYS A 79 10.22 1.65 11.79
CA LYS A 79 10.69 2.87 12.42
C LYS A 79 9.68 4.02 12.32
N ASP A 80 9.14 4.25 11.12
CA ASP A 80 8.27 5.39 10.82
C ASP A 80 6.80 4.97 10.75
N ASP A 81 5.91 5.93 10.92
CA ASP A 81 4.48 5.72 10.77
C ASP A 81 4.04 6.09 9.35
N TYR A 82 3.43 5.13 8.68
CA TYR A 82 2.89 5.29 7.33
C TYR A 82 1.39 5.07 7.34
N ALA A 83 0.69 5.79 6.48
CA ALA A 83 -0.73 5.56 6.24
C ALA A 83 -0.97 4.25 5.49
N LEU A 84 -0.02 3.88 4.63
CA LEU A 84 -0.09 2.71 3.77
C LEU A 84 1.32 2.26 3.40
N ILE A 85 1.48 0.95 3.28
CA ILE A 85 2.67 0.34 2.69
C ILE A 85 2.25 -0.39 1.42
N ILE A 86 2.92 -0.08 0.32
CA ILE A 86 2.78 -0.80 -0.94
C ILE A 86 4.02 -1.70 -1.08
N LEU A 87 3.80 -3.00 -1.09
CA LEU A 87 4.86 -3.99 -0.99
C LEU A 87 4.85 -4.95 -2.19
N ASP A 88 5.91 -4.92 -2.98
CA ASP A 88 6.14 -5.96 -3.97
C ASP A 88 6.54 -7.27 -3.27
N ILE A 89 5.83 -8.34 -3.59
CA ILE A 89 6.12 -9.66 -3.00
C ILE A 89 7.38 -10.28 -3.58
N MET A 90 7.70 -9.99 -4.83
CA MET A 90 8.84 -10.59 -5.53
C MET A 90 10.08 -9.69 -5.50
N LEU A 91 10.56 -9.40 -4.29
CA LEU A 91 11.78 -8.63 -4.10
C LEU A 91 13.02 -9.53 -4.13
N PRO A 92 14.15 -9.04 -4.66
CA PRO A 92 15.41 -9.75 -4.50
C PRO A 92 15.89 -9.71 -3.06
N GLY A 93 16.50 -10.79 -2.60
CA GLY A 93 17.12 -10.90 -1.28
C GLY A 93 16.15 -11.25 -0.17
N MET A 94 15.21 -10.40 0.15
CA MET A 94 14.21 -10.66 1.18
C MET A 94 12.81 -10.79 0.59
N ASP A 95 12.17 -11.92 0.85
CA ASP A 95 10.83 -12.23 0.38
C ASP A 95 9.81 -11.26 0.99
N GLY A 96 8.91 -10.72 0.16
CA GLY A 96 7.83 -9.84 0.62
C GLY A 96 6.93 -10.46 1.68
N TRP A 97 6.70 -11.77 1.63
CA TRP A 97 5.95 -12.50 2.67
C TRP A 97 6.64 -12.41 4.04
N GLN A 98 7.96 -12.54 4.07
CA GLN A 98 8.75 -12.41 5.30
C GLN A 98 8.68 -10.99 5.86
N ILE A 99 8.72 -9.99 4.99
CA ILE A 99 8.57 -8.57 5.38
C ILE A 99 7.21 -8.37 6.04
N LEU A 100 6.14 -8.85 5.40
CA LEU A 100 4.78 -8.71 5.91
C LEU A 100 4.60 -9.42 7.26
N GLN A 101 5.08 -10.64 7.40
CA GLN A 101 5.01 -11.40 8.65
C GLN A 101 5.76 -10.69 9.77
N THR A 102 6.97 -10.21 9.50
CA THR A 102 7.77 -9.48 10.49
C THR A 102 7.10 -8.18 10.90
N LEU A 103 6.56 -7.43 9.94
CA LEU A 103 5.83 -6.19 10.20
C LEU A 103 4.64 -6.45 11.13
N ARG A 104 3.88 -7.52 10.89
CA ARG A 104 2.68 -7.84 11.67
C ARG A 104 2.96 -8.25 13.10
N THR A 105 4.19 -8.62 13.46
CA THR A 105 4.57 -8.83 14.86
C THR A 105 4.63 -7.51 15.65
N ALA A 106 4.79 -6.37 14.98
CA ALA A 106 5.01 -5.08 15.60
C ALA A 106 3.92 -4.04 15.28
N LYS A 107 3.34 -4.07 14.07
CA LYS A 107 2.42 -3.03 13.59
C LYS A 107 1.27 -3.60 12.77
N GLN A 108 0.16 -2.85 12.76
CA GLN A 108 -1.02 -3.12 11.93
C GLN A 108 -1.19 -2.10 10.81
N THR A 109 -0.11 -1.49 10.35
CA THR A 109 -0.12 -0.55 9.22
C THR A 109 -0.77 -1.22 8.00
N PRO A 110 -1.71 -0.57 7.30
CA PRO A 110 -2.31 -1.13 6.10
C PRO A 110 -1.26 -1.47 5.05
N VAL A 111 -1.37 -2.65 4.45
CA VAL A 111 -0.44 -3.13 3.41
C VAL A 111 -1.22 -3.57 2.18
N ILE A 112 -0.83 -3.07 1.02
CA ILE A 112 -1.25 -3.56 -0.29
C ILE A 112 -0.08 -4.32 -0.90
N CYS A 113 -0.29 -5.60 -1.20
CA CYS A 113 0.71 -6.41 -1.89
C CYS A 113 0.60 -6.26 -3.40
N LEU A 114 1.72 -6.01 -4.06
CA LEU A 114 1.85 -6.05 -5.51
C LEU A 114 2.54 -7.33 -5.95
N THR A 115 2.06 -7.95 -7.01
CA THR A 115 2.69 -9.16 -7.53
C THR A 115 2.35 -9.38 -9.00
N ALA A 116 3.24 -10.07 -9.71
CA ALA A 116 2.97 -10.58 -11.05
C ALA A 116 2.16 -11.89 -11.04
N ARG A 117 1.96 -12.48 -9.87
CA ARG A 117 1.27 -13.77 -9.72
C ARG A 117 -0.20 -13.56 -9.38
N ASP A 118 -1.08 -14.04 -10.25
CA ASP A 118 -2.52 -14.07 -10.03
C ASP A 118 -2.97 -15.51 -9.83
N SER A 119 -2.61 -16.09 -8.69
CA SER A 119 -3.16 -17.38 -8.27
C SER A 119 -4.04 -17.20 -7.03
N VAL A 120 -5.03 -18.05 -6.89
CA VAL A 120 -5.88 -18.06 -5.69
C VAL A 120 -5.05 -18.34 -4.43
N ASP A 121 -4.09 -19.25 -4.53
CA ASP A 121 -3.21 -19.61 -3.43
C ASP A 121 -2.34 -18.42 -2.98
N ASP A 122 -1.79 -17.66 -3.91
CA ASP A 122 -1.00 -16.46 -3.60
C ASP A 122 -1.84 -15.36 -2.96
N ARG A 123 -3.08 -15.17 -3.42
CA ARG A 123 -4.02 -14.22 -2.81
C ARG A 123 -4.41 -14.62 -1.40
N VAL A 124 -4.73 -15.89 -1.20
CA VAL A 124 -5.06 -16.43 0.13
C VAL A 124 -3.88 -16.28 1.06
N ARG A 125 -2.68 -16.61 0.61
CA ARG A 125 -1.44 -16.44 1.39
C ARG A 125 -1.20 -14.98 1.77
N GLY A 126 -1.46 -14.04 0.85
CA GLY A 126 -1.32 -12.61 1.12
C GLY A 126 -2.26 -12.14 2.22
N LEU A 127 -3.53 -12.48 2.12
CA LEU A 127 -4.54 -12.13 3.10
C LEU A 127 -4.30 -12.79 4.44
N ASP A 128 -3.95 -14.09 4.46
CA ASP A 128 -3.61 -14.82 5.68
C ASP A 128 -2.35 -14.28 6.36
N SER A 129 -1.40 -13.76 5.57
CA SER A 129 -0.19 -13.13 6.08
C SER A 129 -0.42 -11.72 6.63
N GLY A 130 -1.62 -11.18 6.50
CA GLY A 130 -2.02 -9.90 7.07
C GLY A 130 -2.01 -8.72 6.09
N ALA A 131 -2.00 -8.96 4.78
CA ALA A 131 -2.24 -7.91 3.79
C ALA A 131 -3.70 -7.47 3.82
N ASN A 132 -3.93 -6.17 3.62
CA ASN A 132 -5.28 -5.60 3.55
C ASN A 132 -5.86 -5.71 2.15
N ASP A 133 -5.00 -5.72 1.13
CA ASP A 133 -5.39 -5.86 -0.25
C ASP A 133 -4.26 -6.47 -1.07
N TYR A 134 -4.57 -6.86 -2.31
CA TYR A 134 -3.67 -7.57 -3.20
C TYR A 134 -3.92 -7.14 -4.64
N LEU A 135 -2.92 -6.60 -5.30
CA LEU A 135 -3.01 -6.16 -6.69
C LEU A 135 -2.06 -6.95 -7.57
N VAL A 136 -2.57 -7.40 -8.71
CA VAL A 136 -1.80 -8.15 -9.71
C VAL A 136 -1.25 -7.19 -10.75
N LYS A 137 0.03 -7.30 -11.07
CA LYS A 137 0.66 -6.54 -12.16
C LYS A 137 0.31 -7.17 -13.52
N PRO A 138 0.09 -6.40 -14.58
CA PRO A 138 0.01 -4.95 -14.60
C PRO A 138 -1.31 -4.45 -14.01
N PHE A 139 -1.27 -3.39 -13.24
CA PHE A 139 -2.45 -2.74 -12.69
C PHE A 139 -2.57 -1.32 -13.22
N SER A 140 -3.80 -0.79 -13.28
CA SER A 140 -4.01 0.61 -13.61
C SER A 140 -3.69 1.49 -12.40
N PHE A 141 -3.25 2.71 -12.65
CA PHE A 141 -3.00 3.68 -11.59
C PHE A 141 -4.26 3.98 -10.79
N SER A 142 -5.42 3.98 -11.45
CA SER A 142 -6.71 4.12 -10.80
C SER A 142 -6.95 3.07 -9.71
N CYS A 143 -6.62 1.80 -9.96
CA CYS A 143 -6.76 0.74 -8.96
C CYS A 143 -5.93 1.04 -7.71
N LEU A 144 -4.71 1.53 -7.89
CA LEU A 144 -3.83 1.89 -6.77
C LEU A 144 -4.34 3.10 -6.02
N LEU A 145 -4.77 4.15 -6.71
CA LEU A 145 -5.36 5.34 -6.10
C LEU A 145 -6.60 5.01 -5.28
N TYR A 146 -7.39 4.05 -5.74
CA TYR A 146 -8.65 3.70 -5.10
C TYR A 146 -8.49 2.75 -3.92
N THR A 147 -7.36 2.07 -3.80
CA THR A 147 -7.01 1.26 -2.64
C THR A 147 -6.17 2.01 -1.61
N SER A 148 -5.58 3.14 -1.98
CA SER A 148 -4.80 4.00 -1.08
C SER A 148 -5.71 4.95 -0.29
N PRO A 149 -5.35 5.36 0.94
CA PRO A 149 -6.13 6.33 1.71
C PRO A 149 -6.29 7.66 0.95
N SER A 150 -7.50 8.22 0.94
CA SER A 150 -7.75 9.50 0.26
C SER A 150 -7.19 10.67 1.08
N PRO A 151 -6.52 11.66 0.46
CA PRO A 151 -6.03 12.85 1.15
C PRO A 151 -7.12 13.86 1.52
N ARG A 152 -8.35 13.57 1.22
CA ARG A 152 -9.49 14.45 1.55
C ARG A 152 -9.89 14.40 3.01
#